data_813a2a6a0196b2cd05c57916f9f91d08
#
_entry.id   813a2a6a0196b2cd05c57916f9f91d08
#
_cell.length_a   1.000
_cell.length_b   1.000
_cell.length_c   1.000
_cell.angle_alpha   90.00
_cell.angle_beta   90.00
_cell.angle_gamma   90.00
#
_symmetry.space_group_name_H-M   'P 1'
#
loop_
_entity.id
_entity.type
_entity.pdbx_description
1 polymer ?
#
loop_
_entity_poly.entity_id
_entity_poly.type
_entity_poly.pdbx_seq_one_letter_code
_entity_poly.pdbx_strand_id
1 'polypeptide(L)'
;MKGALKDLNLNIVEMTDENATLDGGDVLFTGREFFVGLSKRTNQRGAEILADAFKDYAVSTVPVVEGLHLKSCCSMGGPGLIIIGSSEAAQKALKIMQQMSDHRYDKMTVPDDVAANCIYMNLPNKGHVLLHNTAEEFPESAKVFEKLKDHMLIPVPNAEMVKVDGSLTCLSVLINKKANI
;
A
#
# COMPACT_ATOMS: atom_id res chain seq x y z
N MET A 1 -7.92 -17.91 3.90
CA MET A 1 -6.78 -17.09 4.35
C MET A 1 -6.15 -17.61 5.64
N LYS A 2 -6.87 -17.67 6.78
CA LYS A 2 -6.31 -18.08 8.09
C LYS A 2 -5.61 -19.45 8.06
N GLY A 3 -6.16 -20.47 7.39
CA GLY A 3 -5.51 -21.78 7.20
C GLY A 3 -4.15 -21.67 6.49
N ALA A 4 -4.11 -21.00 5.36
CA ALA A 4 -2.88 -20.78 4.59
C ALA A 4 -1.80 -20.02 5.37
N LEU A 5 -2.19 -19.05 6.20
CA LEU A 5 -1.25 -18.33 7.07
C LEU A 5 -0.72 -19.21 8.21
N LYS A 6 -1.54 -20.11 8.74
CA LYS A 6 -1.11 -21.12 9.74
C LYS A 6 -0.09 -22.08 9.17
N ASP A 7 -0.29 -22.54 7.94
CA ASP A 7 0.64 -23.46 7.25
C ASP A 7 2.02 -22.83 7.03
N LEU A 8 2.10 -21.49 7.04
CA LEU A 8 3.34 -20.72 6.97
C LEU A 8 3.96 -20.43 8.34
N ASN A 9 3.38 -20.95 9.42
CA ASN A 9 3.82 -20.69 10.81
C ASN A 9 3.89 -19.21 11.17
N LEU A 10 2.96 -18.38 10.67
CA LEU A 10 2.88 -16.97 10.98
C LEU A 10 2.10 -16.75 12.29
N ASN A 11 2.51 -15.76 13.07
CA ASN A 11 1.75 -15.29 14.22
C ASN A 11 0.49 -14.57 13.75
N ILE A 12 -0.69 -15.06 14.12
CA ILE A 12 -1.98 -14.53 13.66
C ILE A 12 -2.68 -13.87 14.85
N VAL A 13 -2.96 -12.58 14.69
CA VAL A 13 -3.82 -11.82 15.60
C VAL A 13 -5.17 -11.60 14.91
N GLU A 14 -6.25 -11.90 15.62
CA GLU A 14 -7.61 -11.75 15.10
C GLU A 14 -8.28 -10.55 15.76
N MET A 15 -8.91 -9.71 14.94
CA MET A 15 -9.75 -8.63 15.42
C MET A 15 -11.15 -9.18 15.72
N THR A 16 -11.55 -9.16 16.99
CA THR A 16 -12.82 -9.73 17.47
C THR A 16 -13.81 -8.68 17.98
N ASP A 17 -13.42 -7.40 18.00
CA ASP A 17 -14.29 -6.30 18.41
C ASP A 17 -15.33 -6.02 17.30
N GLU A 18 -16.61 -6.20 17.61
CA GLU A 18 -17.71 -6.02 16.65
C GLU A 18 -17.89 -4.57 16.18
N ASN A 19 -17.37 -3.61 16.93
CA ASN A 19 -17.39 -2.18 16.56
C ASN A 19 -16.19 -1.75 15.72
N ALA A 20 -15.22 -2.62 15.51
CA ALA A 20 -14.02 -2.33 14.75
C ALA A 20 -14.16 -2.79 13.30
N THR A 21 -13.78 -1.91 12.37
CA THR A 21 -13.68 -2.24 10.95
C THR A 21 -12.30 -1.83 10.45
N LEU A 22 -11.66 -2.72 9.70
CA LEU A 22 -10.34 -2.48 9.11
C LEU A 22 -10.21 -3.25 7.79
N ASP A 23 -10.07 -2.52 6.71
CA ASP A 23 -9.80 -3.08 5.39
C ASP A 23 -8.31 -2.97 5.05
N GLY A 24 -7.71 -4.03 4.52
CA GLY A 24 -6.29 -4.05 4.13
C GLY A 24 -5.93 -2.97 3.10
N GLY A 25 -6.91 -2.53 2.28
CA GLY A 25 -6.75 -1.42 1.35
C GLY A 25 -6.45 -0.07 2.00
N ASP A 26 -6.83 0.10 3.26
CA ASP A 26 -6.57 1.30 4.05
C ASP A 26 -5.26 1.24 4.83
N VAL A 27 -4.59 0.11 4.87
CA VAL A 27 -3.34 -0.07 5.61
C VAL A 27 -2.13 0.06 4.69
N LEU A 28 -1.38 1.13 4.83
CA LEU A 28 -0.09 1.36 4.17
C LEU A 28 1.03 1.14 5.18
N PHE A 29 1.78 0.06 5.06
CA PHE A 29 2.99 -0.19 5.83
C PHE A 29 4.22 0.29 5.05
N THR A 30 4.98 1.20 5.63
CA THR A 30 6.15 1.81 4.98
C THR A 30 7.45 1.04 5.22
N GLY A 31 7.40 0.00 6.07
CA GLY A 31 8.59 -0.66 6.62
C GLY A 31 9.10 -0.03 7.93
N ARG A 32 8.56 1.14 8.30
CA ARG A 32 8.94 1.88 9.52
C ARG A 32 7.75 2.26 10.39
N GLU A 33 6.60 2.45 9.80
CA GLU A 33 5.34 2.84 10.44
C GLU A 33 4.15 2.45 9.58
N PHE A 34 2.97 2.58 10.14
CA PHE A 34 1.71 2.37 9.44
C PHE A 34 0.96 3.70 9.27
N PHE A 35 0.42 3.91 8.07
CA PHE A 35 -0.64 4.87 7.83
C PHE A 35 -1.94 4.11 7.58
N VAL A 36 -3.00 4.47 8.30
CA VAL A 36 -4.30 3.83 8.22
C VAL A 36 -5.34 4.82 7.72
N GLY A 37 -5.89 4.55 6.55
CA GLY A 37 -6.98 5.34 5.98
C GLY A 37 -8.26 5.20 6.80
N LEU A 38 -8.84 6.31 7.24
CA LEU A 38 -10.19 6.32 7.79
C LEU A 38 -11.18 6.53 6.65
N SER A 39 -11.80 5.44 6.23
CA SER A 39 -12.73 5.38 5.09
C SER A 39 -14.10 4.89 5.56
N LYS A 40 -15.00 4.63 4.61
CA LYS A 40 -16.27 3.96 4.91
C LYS A 40 -16.08 2.51 5.37
N ARG A 41 -14.91 1.91 5.14
CA ARG A 41 -14.59 0.51 5.44
C ARG A 41 -13.62 0.32 6.59
N THR A 42 -13.01 1.41 7.07
CA THR A 42 -12.06 1.40 8.18
C THR A 42 -12.38 2.53 9.13
N ASN A 43 -12.55 2.21 10.40
CA ASN A 43 -12.83 3.19 11.44
C ASN A 43 -11.66 3.34 12.42
N GLN A 44 -11.77 4.34 13.30
CA GLN A 44 -10.76 4.63 14.33
C GLN A 44 -10.48 3.42 15.21
N ARG A 45 -11.52 2.66 15.58
CA ARG A 45 -11.37 1.48 16.43
C ARG A 45 -10.54 0.37 15.77
N GLY A 46 -10.71 0.17 14.46
CA GLY A 46 -9.88 -0.74 13.68
C GLY A 46 -8.41 -0.34 13.65
N ALA A 47 -8.13 0.95 13.50
CA ALA A 47 -6.76 1.48 13.52
C ALA A 47 -6.11 1.31 14.91
N GLU A 48 -6.84 1.51 16.00
CA GLU A 48 -6.35 1.28 17.38
C GLU A 48 -5.97 -0.18 17.63
N ILE A 49 -6.80 -1.13 17.17
CA ILE A 49 -6.50 -2.56 17.30
C ILE A 49 -5.28 -2.94 16.48
N LEU A 50 -5.10 -2.35 15.28
CA LEU A 50 -3.87 -2.53 14.52
C LEU A 50 -2.65 -2.03 15.31
N ALA A 51 -2.73 -0.85 15.91
CA ALA A 51 -1.66 -0.29 16.74
C ALA A 51 -1.32 -1.18 17.93
N ASP A 52 -2.32 -1.73 18.60
CA ASP A 52 -2.14 -2.68 19.70
C ASP A 52 -1.47 -3.99 19.25
N ALA A 53 -1.74 -4.44 18.03
CA ALA A 53 -1.12 -5.65 17.46
C ALA A 53 0.34 -5.42 17.05
N PHE A 54 0.71 -4.20 16.68
CA PHE A 54 2.04 -3.82 16.17
C PHE A 54 2.70 -2.73 17.03
N LYS A 55 2.86 -3.00 18.32
CA LYS A 55 3.33 -2.02 19.32
C LYS A 55 4.71 -1.40 19.05
N ASP A 56 5.53 -2.05 18.24
CA ASP A 56 6.87 -1.56 17.86
C ASP A 56 6.84 -0.52 16.73
N TYR A 57 5.66 -0.23 16.18
CA TYR A 57 5.48 0.68 15.06
C TYR A 57 4.51 1.80 15.41
N ALA A 58 4.83 3.01 14.98
CA ALA A 58 3.86 4.09 14.99
C ALA A 58 2.70 3.80 14.02
N VAL A 59 1.49 4.16 14.43
CA VAL A 59 0.29 4.06 13.60
C VAL A 59 -0.39 5.42 13.57
N SER A 60 -0.46 6.02 12.39
CA SER A 60 -1.11 7.31 12.15
C SER A 60 -2.33 7.14 11.27
N THR A 61 -3.39 7.89 11.54
CA THR A 61 -4.62 7.82 10.74
C THR A 61 -4.67 8.96 9.71
N VAL A 62 -5.19 8.64 8.52
CA VAL A 62 -5.32 9.58 7.40
C VAL A 62 -6.77 9.56 6.90
N PRO A 63 -7.48 10.70 6.88
CA PRO A 63 -8.83 10.76 6.33
C PRO A 63 -8.84 10.40 4.84
N VAL A 64 -9.69 9.46 4.44
CA VAL A 64 -9.95 9.12 3.03
C VAL A 64 -11.23 9.84 2.61
N VAL A 65 -11.06 10.94 1.88
CA VAL A 65 -12.17 11.82 1.47
C VAL A 65 -12.80 11.34 0.17
N GLU A 66 -11.97 10.83 -0.73
CA GLU A 66 -12.36 10.32 -2.05
C GLU A 66 -11.75 8.94 -2.28
N GLY A 67 -12.42 8.14 -3.11
CA GLY A 67 -12.02 6.78 -3.40
C GLY A 67 -12.49 5.77 -2.34
N LEU A 68 -12.16 4.50 -2.58
CA LEU A 68 -12.59 3.39 -1.74
C LEU A 68 -11.71 3.21 -0.50
N HIS A 69 -10.38 3.36 -0.68
CA HIS A 69 -9.36 3.12 0.33
C HIS A 69 -8.19 4.11 0.20
N LEU A 70 -7.34 4.19 1.22
CA LEU A 70 -6.09 4.95 1.15
C LEU A 70 -5.20 4.49 -0.02
N LYS A 71 -5.05 3.18 -0.20
CA LYS A 71 -4.23 2.61 -1.29
C LYS A 71 -4.88 2.68 -2.67
N SER A 72 -6.07 3.28 -2.80
CA SER A 72 -6.62 3.62 -4.12
C SER A 72 -5.80 4.68 -4.86
N CYS A 73 -5.00 5.47 -4.14
CA CYS A 73 -4.21 6.55 -4.72
C CYS A 73 -2.73 6.54 -4.32
N CYS A 74 -2.26 5.55 -3.57
CA CYS A 74 -0.86 5.46 -3.16
C CYS A 74 -0.41 4.02 -2.89
N SER A 75 0.90 3.80 -2.94
CA SER A 75 1.57 2.58 -2.49
C SER A 75 3.05 2.84 -2.23
N MET A 76 3.77 1.86 -1.68
CA MET A 76 5.22 1.95 -1.58
C MET A 76 5.88 1.57 -2.90
N GLY A 77 6.83 2.38 -3.36
CA GLY A 77 7.68 2.10 -4.54
C GLY A 77 9.07 1.59 -4.19
N GLY A 78 9.42 1.63 -2.90
CA GLY A 78 10.71 1.23 -2.39
C GLY A 78 10.90 1.68 -0.94
N PRO A 79 12.04 1.38 -0.31
CA PRO A 79 12.35 1.89 1.02
C PRO A 79 12.34 3.42 1.03
N GLY A 80 11.43 4.00 1.82
CA GLY A 80 11.31 5.46 1.93
C GLY A 80 10.71 6.16 0.70
N LEU A 81 10.20 5.43 -0.29
CA LEU A 81 9.58 5.99 -1.50
C LEU A 81 8.08 5.69 -1.54
N ILE A 82 7.26 6.73 -1.54
CA ILE A 82 5.81 6.65 -1.74
C ILE A 82 5.48 6.99 -3.19
N ILE A 83 4.78 6.09 -3.88
CA ILE A 83 4.12 6.37 -5.16
C ILE A 83 2.75 6.94 -4.82
N ILE A 84 2.39 8.05 -5.45
CA ILE A 84 1.17 8.80 -5.15
C ILE A 84 0.53 9.33 -6.43
N GLY A 85 -0.79 9.30 -6.49
CA GLY A 85 -1.55 9.91 -7.57
C GLY A 85 -1.48 11.43 -7.58
N SER A 86 -1.88 12.03 -8.69
CA SER A 86 -1.82 13.49 -8.88
C SER A 86 -3.09 14.22 -8.45
N SER A 87 -4.16 13.52 -8.10
CA SER A 87 -5.41 14.16 -7.66
C SER A 87 -5.21 15.01 -6.40
N GLU A 88 -6.08 15.98 -6.20
CA GLU A 88 -6.06 16.83 -5.01
C GLU A 88 -6.20 16.00 -3.73
N ALA A 89 -7.09 15.00 -3.73
CA ALA A 89 -7.30 14.09 -2.61
C ALA A 89 -6.03 13.28 -2.29
N ALA A 90 -5.33 12.74 -3.31
CA ALA A 90 -4.08 12.02 -3.15
C ALA A 90 -2.98 12.91 -2.56
N GLN A 91 -2.80 14.11 -3.09
CA GLN A 91 -1.78 15.05 -2.62
C GLN A 91 -2.08 15.55 -1.19
N LYS A 92 -3.36 15.71 -0.83
CA LYS A 92 -3.77 16.04 0.53
C LYS A 92 -3.48 14.90 1.50
N ALA A 93 -3.78 13.65 1.13
CA ALA A 93 -3.43 12.48 1.93
C ALA A 93 -1.92 12.38 2.16
N LEU A 94 -1.11 12.55 1.11
CA LEU A 94 0.36 12.56 1.22
C LEU A 94 0.85 13.65 2.18
N LYS A 95 0.30 14.87 2.09
CA LYS A 95 0.67 15.96 3.00
C LYS A 95 0.38 15.61 4.45
N ILE A 96 -0.76 14.99 4.73
CA ILE A 96 -1.12 14.55 6.08
C ILE A 96 -0.14 13.47 6.56
N MET A 97 0.15 12.45 5.74
CA MET A 97 1.13 11.42 6.08
C MET A 97 2.50 12.03 6.42
N GLN A 98 2.99 12.97 5.61
CA GLN A 98 4.27 13.64 5.85
C GLN A 98 4.27 14.51 7.11
N GLN A 99 3.14 15.11 7.48
CA GLN A 99 3.01 15.90 8.71
C GLN A 99 2.94 15.04 9.98
N MET A 100 2.38 13.83 9.87
CA MET A 100 2.20 12.91 11.00
C MET A 100 3.46 12.06 11.28
N SER A 101 4.38 11.98 10.32
CA SER A 101 5.55 11.12 10.39
C SER A 101 6.78 11.83 10.92
N ASP A 102 7.54 11.14 11.75
CA ASP A 102 8.92 11.53 12.12
C ASP A 102 9.95 11.12 11.05
N HIS A 103 9.52 10.34 10.05
CA HIS A 103 10.37 9.90 8.93
C HIS A 103 10.15 10.78 7.71
N ARG A 104 11.20 10.86 6.87
CA ARG A 104 11.11 11.50 5.55
C ARG A 104 10.87 10.43 4.48
N TYR A 105 9.92 10.73 3.61
CA TYR A 105 9.61 9.92 2.44
C TYR A 105 9.82 10.74 1.17
N ASP A 106 10.54 10.15 0.23
CA ASP A 106 10.55 10.63 -1.14
C ASP A 106 9.20 10.30 -1.79
N LYS A 107 8.81 11.08 -2.79
CA LYS A 107 7.56 10.86 -3.52
C LYS A 107 7.80 10.70 -5.00
N MET A 108 7.07 9.80 -5.60
CA MET A 108 6.91 9.67 -7.04
C MET A 108 5.46 9.91 -7.40
N THR A 109 5.16 11.04 -8.01
CA THR A 109 3.80 11.37 -8.43
C THR A 109 3.53 10.82 -9.82
N VAL A 110 2.44 10.08 -9.97
CA VAL A 110 1.93 9.58 -11.25
C VAL A 110 0.63 10.29 -11.63
N PRO A 111 0.37 10.50 -12.93
CA PRO A 111 -0.84 11.21 -13.38
C PRO A 111 -2.14 10.54 -12.96
N ASP A 112 -2.17 9.21 -12.96
CA ASP A 112 -3.37 8.41 -12.72
C ASP A 112 -3.34 7.83 -11.30
N ASP A 113 -4.33 8.15 -10.48
CA ASP A 113 -4.39 7.66 -9.08
C ASP A 113 -4.41 6.12 -9.02
N VAL A 114 -5.15 5.47 -9.91
CA VAL A 114 -5.22 4.00 -9.98
C VAL A 114 -3.85 3.38 -10.24
N ALA A 115 -3.03 4.02 -11.09
CA ALA A 115 -1.68 3.55 -11.41
C ALA A 115 -0.70 3.69 -10.22
N ALA A 116 -1.03 4.52 -9.23
CA ALA A 116 -0.24 4.62 -8.00
C ALA A 116 -0.35 3.38 -7.09
N ASN A 117 -1.28 2.47 -7.36
CA ASN A 117 -1.41 1.20 -6.66
C ASN A 117 -0.47 0.16 -7.29
N CYS A 118 0.73 0.04 -6.75
CA CYS A 118 1.80 -0.86 -7.19
C CYS A 118 2.12 -1.88 -6.10
N ILE A 119 2.83 -2.94 -6.48
CA ILE A 119 3.40 -3.91 -5.54
C ILE A 119 4.92 -3.82 -5.62
N TYR A 120 5.52 -3.37 -4.54
CA TYR A 120 6.97 -3.35 -4.37
C TYR A 120 7.45 -4.59 -3.62
N MET A 121 8.54 -5.16 -4.09
CA MET A 121 9.25 -6.26 -3.43
C MET A 121 10.77 -6.03 -3.52
N ASN A 122 11.49 -6.42 -2.47
CA ASN A 122 12.95 -6.56 -2.53
C ASN A 122 13.29 -8.05 -2.53
N LEU A 123 13.74 -8.56 -3.66
CA LEU A 123 14.06 -9.98 -3.84
C LEU A 123 15.57 -10.20 -3.70
N PRO A 124 16.01 -11.21 -2.93
CA PRO A 124 17.44 -11.42 -2.62
C PRO A 124 18.36 -11.46 -3.84
N ASN A 125 17.89 -12.02 -4.96
CA ASN A 125 18.70 -12.22 -6.17
C ASN A 125 18.36 -11.22 -7.30
N LYS A 126 17.37 -10.32 -7.10
CA LYS A 126 16.89 -9.41 -8.14
C LYS A 126 16.85 -7.94 -7.68
N GLY A 127 17.03 -7.70 -6.38
CA GLY A 127 16.93 -6.36 -5.82
C GLY A 127 15.51 -5.82 -5.84
N HIS A 128 15.38 -4.53 -6.14
CA HIS A 128 14.10 -3.83 -6.17
C HIS A 128 13.25 -4.27 -7.36
N VAL A 129 12.04 -4.73 -7.10
CA VAL A 129 11.06 -5.13 -8.11
C VAL A 129 9.77 -4.36 -7.88
N LEU A 130 9.22 -3.77 -8.93
CA LEU A 130 7.94 -3.07 -8.90
C LEU A 130 6.99 -3.66 -9.93
N LEU A 131 5.86 -4.21 -9.45
CA LEU A 131 4.74 -4.57 -10.30
C LEU A 131 3.83 -3.35 -10.42
N HIS A 132 3.51 -2.98 -11.65
CA HIS A 132 2.69 -1.79 -11.96
C HIS A 132 1.75 -2.07 -13.13
N ASN A 133 0.74 -1.24 -13.30
CA ASN A 133 -0.18 -1.33 -14.44
C ASN A 133 0.57 -1.12 -15.77
N THR A 134 0.03 -1.67 -16.85
CA THR A 134 0.67 -1.61 -18.17
C THR A 134 0.63 -0.21 -18.80
N ALA A 135 1.50 0.04 -19.78
CA ALA A 135 1.50 1.28 -20.54
C ALA A 135 0.27 1.42 -21.47
N GLU A 136 -0.37 0.31 -21.84
CA GLU A 136 -1.64 0.30 -22.57
C GLU A 136 -2.79 0.84 -21.72
N GLU A 137 -2.75 0.59 -20.40
CA GLU A 137 -3.76 1.07 -19.45
C GLU A 137 -3.48 2.51 -19.02
N PHE A 138 -2.22 2.82 -18.67
CA PHE A 138 -1.80 4.12 -18.12
C PHE A 138 -0.46 4.56 -18.71
N PRO A 139 -0.43 5.04 -19.96
CA PRO A 139 0.81 5.34 -20.69
C PRO A 139 1.67 6.41 -20.01
N GLU A 140 1.05 7.46 -19.48
CA GLU A 140 1.82 8.55 -18.86
C GLU A 140 2.37 8.16 -17.49
N SER A 141 1.62 7.35 -16.71
CA SER A 141 2.11 6.82 -15.45
C SER A 141 3.23 5.80 -15.66
N ALA A 142 3.16 4.96 -16.68
CA ALA A 142 4.22 4.01 -17.03
C ALA A 142 5.55 4.72 -17.33
N LYS A 143 5.53 5.85 -18.05
CA LYS A 143 6.73 6.68 -18.31
C LYS A 143 7.35 7.24 -17.02
N VAL A 144 6.54 7.48 -15.98
CA VAL A 144 7.06 7.95 -14.69
C VAL A 144 7.84 6.83 -14.00
N PHE A 145 7.35 5.58 -14.05
CA PHE A 145 8.07 4.44 -13.46
C PHE A 145 9.42 4.17 -14.11
N GLU A 146 9.59 4.46 -15.39
CA GLU A 146 10.88 4.32 -16.09
C GLU A 146 12.03 5.15 -15.49
N LYS A 147 11.72 6.11 -14.62
CA LYS A 147 12.72 6.88 -13.86
C LYS A 147 13.39 6.06 -12.75
N LEU A 148 12.79 4.96 -12.34
CA LEU A 148 13.32 4.03 -11.33
C LEU A 148 14.38 3.10 -11.97
N LYS A 149 15.60 3.61 -12.16
CA LYS A 149 16.66 2.91 -12.89
C LYS A 149 17.24 1.70 -12.16
N ASP A 150 17.05 1.63 -10.86
CA ASP A 150 17.50 0.54 -9.98
C ASP A 150 16.41 -0.51 -9.72
N HIS A 151 15.24 -0.35 -10.33
CA HIS A 151 14.11 -1.28 -10.18
C HIS A 151 13.95 -2.17 -11.43
N MET A 152 13.63 -3.43 -11.20
CA MET A 152 13.04 -4.29 -12.22
C MET A 152 11.55 -3.95 -12.32
N LEU A 153 11.14 -3.31 -13.40
CA LEU A 153 9.75 -2.95 -13.66
C LEU A 153 9.03 -4.12 -14.32
N ILE A 154 7.91 -4.54 -13.76
CA ILE A 154 7.09 -5.64 -14.29
C ILE A 154 5.68 -5.11 -14.54
N PRO A 155 5.31 -4.85 -15.80
CA PRO A 155 3.95 -4.44 -16.13
C PRO A 155 2.97 -5.61 -15.97
N VAL A 156 1.85 -5.35 -15.32
CA VAL A 156 0.79 -6.34 -15.05
C VAL A 156 -0.54 -5.76 -15.53
N PRO A 157 -1.23 -6.39 -16.49
CA PRO A 157 -2.54 -5.93 -16.94
C PRO A 157 -3.58 -6.13 -15.84
N ASN A 158 -4.39 -5.11 -15.58
CA ASN A 158 -5.38 -5.12 -14.50
C ASN A 158 -6.75 -4.52 -14.93
N ALA A 159 -6.93 -4.21 -16.21
CA ALA A 159 -8.10 -3.48 -16.71
C ALA A 159 -9.44 -4.13 -16.34
N GLU A 160 -9.53 -5.45 -16.33
CA GLU A 160 -10.78 -6.15 -15.99
C GLU A 160 -11.09 -6.07 -14.50
N MET A 161 -10.07 -6.10 -13.64
CA MET A 161 -10.26 -6.01 -12.19
C MET A 161 -10.61 -4.59 -11.73
N VAL A 162 -10.07 -3.59 -12.42
CA VAL A 162 -10.42 -2.18 -12.15
C VAL A 162 -11.92 -1.91 -12.32
N LYS A 163 -12.59 -2.61 -13.23
CA LYS A 163 -14.05 -2.50 -13.44
C LYS A 163 -14.89 -2.91 -12.21
N VAL A 164 -14.29 -3.66 -11.30
CA VAL A 164 -14.89 -4.11 -10.03
C VAL A 164 -14.12 -3.58 -8.81
N ASP A 165 -13.52 -2.41 -8.96
CA ASP A 165 -12.73 -1.72 -7.92
C ASP A 165 -11.49 -2.51 -7.44
N GLY A 166 -11.01 -3.47 -8.24
CA GLY A 166 -9.82 -4.28 -7.94
C GLY A 166 -8.55 -3.62 -8.42
N SER A 167 -7.58 -3.43 -7.52
CA SER A 167 -6.24 -2.95 -7.83
C SER A 167 -5.20 -4.05 -7.57
N LEU A 168 -3.95 -3.87 -7.98
CA LEU A 168 -2.90 -4.88 -7.85
C LEU A 168 -2.73 -5.36 -6.40
N THR A 169 -2.72 -4.45 -5.42
CA THR A 169 -2.60 -4.83 -4.00
C THR A 169 -3.85 -5.54 -3.46
N CYS A 170 -5.02 -5.36 -4.08
CA CYS A 170 -6.24 -6.08 -3.71
C CYS A 170 -6.16 -7.58 -4.05
N LEU A 171 -5.36 -7.92 -5.05
CA LEU A 171 -5.20 -9.29 -5.57
C LEU A 171 -4.01 -10.02 -4.94
N SER A 172 -3.35 -9.43 -3.95
CA SER A 172 -2.10 -9.94 -3.40
C SER A 172 -2.04 -9.86 -1.88
N VAL A 173 -1.26 -10.76 -1.30
CA VAL A 173 -0.81 -10.68 0.09
C VAL A 173 0.70 -10.81 0.09
N LEU A 174 1.40 -9.76 0.49
CA LEU A 174 2.84 -9.77 0.57
C LEU A 174 3.29 -10.36 1.90
N ILE A 175 4.06 -11.45 1.84
CA ILE A 175 4.58 -12.15 3.01
C ILE A 175 6.10 -12.07 3.00
N ASN A 176 6.65 -11.36 3.98
CA ASN A 176 8.10 -11.29 4.19
C ASN A 176 8.52 -12.48 5.07
N LYS A 177 9.06 -13.52 4.46
CA LYS A 177 9.69 -14.62 5.18
C LYS A 177 11.18 -14.31 5.31
N LYS A 178 11.69 -14.13 6.54
CA LYS A 178 13.14 -14.18 6.76
C LYS A 178 13.62 -15.53 6.26
N ALA A 179 14.53 -15.54 5.28
CA ALA A 179 15.22 -16.77 4.93
C ALA A 179 15.92 -17.27 6.20
N ASN A 180 15.58 -18.48 6.63
CA ASN A 180 16.40 -19.17 7.61
C ASN A 180 17.73 -19.48 6.87
N ILE A 181 18.73 -18.66 7.13
CA ILE A 181 20.13 -18.91 6.75
C ILE A 181 20.72 -19.80 7.83
#